data_9f320b612a72fcd591a2ff241e486a5e
#
_entry.id   9f320b612a72fcd591a2ff241e486a5e
#
_cell.length_a   1.000
_cell.length_b   1.000
_cell.length_c   1.000
_cell.angle_alpha   90.00
_cell.angle_beta   90.00
_cell.angle_gamma   90.00
#
_symmetry.space_group_name_H-M   'P 1'
#
loop_
_entity.id
_entity.type
_entity.pdbx_description
1 polymer ?
#
loop_
_entity_poly.entity_id
_entity_poly.type
_entity_poly.pdbx_seq_one_letter_code
_entity_poly.pdbx_strand_id
1 'polypeptide(L)'
;MQIPACLKPLLLLALSASAALAIQPSREDLARWEKTAAGVTIVRDDWGIAHIYGKTDADAVFGTVYAQAEDDFNRVETNYINAMGRLAEAEGESRIWQDLRMKLFIDPAELKKQYGASPGWLQSLMNAFADGLNFYLYKHPDVHPRVIQRFEPWMALSFTEGSIGGDIERVNLGQLEAFYGNRGPAASALADAAAVAEPEYEPEPSGSNGAAIAPSNTAGHHALLLINPHTSFFFRSELQMVSQEGLNAYGAVTWGQFFIYQGFNDRAG
;
A
#
# COMPACT_ATOMS: atom_id res chain seq x y z
N MET A 1 21.52 -29.73 64.72
CA MET A 1 20.92 -28.41 64.46
C MET A 1 20.72 -28.30 62.98
N GLN A 2 19.49 -28.63 62.53
CA GLN A 2 19.08 -28.71 61.10
C GLN A 2 18.63 -27.34 60.65
N ILE A 3 19.13 -26.88 59.53
CA ILE A 3 18.71 -25.63 58.85
C ILE A 3 17.65 -26.02 57.81
N PRO A 4 16.47 -25.38 57.79
CA PRO A 4 15.42 -25.69 56.84
C PRO A 4 15.70 -25.09 55.47
N ALA A 5 15.43 -25.89 54.39
CA ALA A 5 15.53 -25.49 53.02
C ALA A 5 14.47 -24.40 52.67
N CYS A 6 14.94 -23.32 52.10
CA CYS A 6 14.12 -22.21 51.62
C CYS A 6 13.56 -22.57 50.25
N LEU A 7 12.24 -22.85 50.17
CA LEU A 7 11.51 -23.00 48.94
C LEU A 7 11.37 -21.62 48.27
N LYS A 8 11.98 -21.43 47.11
CA LYS A 8 11.73 -20.28 46.26
C LYS A 8 10.45 -20.57 45.41
N PRO A 9 9.46 -19.67 45.42
CA PRO A 9 8.33 -19.82 44.53
C PRO A 9 8.75 -19.51 43.08
N LEU A 10 8.56 -20.49 42.21
CA LEU A 10 8.72 -20.34 40.75
C LEU A 10 7.49 -19.57 40.24
N LEU A 11 7.67 -18.27 39.97
CA LEU A 11 6.63 -17.47 39.32
C LEU A 11 6.56 -17.85 37.83
N LEU A 12 5.61 -18.72 37.46
CA LEU A 12 5.27 -18.97 36.09
C LEU A 12 4.56 -17.74 35.52
N LEU A 13 5.31 -16.92 34.75
CA LEU A 13 4.70 -15.90 33.90
C LEU A 13 4.02 -16.62 32.72
N ALA A 14 2.71 -16.79 32.80
CA ALA A 14 1.91 -17.19 31.65
C ALA A 14 1.87 -15.99 30.68
N LEU A 15 2.73 -16.00 29.66
CA LEU A 15 2.54 -15.16 28.48
C LEU A 15 1.26 -15.64 27.78
N SER A 16 0.14 -15.01 28.06
CA SER A 16 -1.04 -15.10 27.20
C SER A 16 -0.73 -14.39 25.89
N ALA A 17 -0.31 -15.13 24.89
CA ALA A 17 -0.37 -14.68 23.50
C ALA A 17 -1.85 -14.43 23.20
N SER A 18 -2.27 -13.17 23.25
CA SER A 18 -3.55 -12.77 22.68
C SER A 18 -3.42 -12.97 21.16
N ALA A 19 -3.85 -14.13 20.68
CA ALA A 19 -4.13 -14.28 19.27
C ALA A 19 -5.18 -13.21 18.93
N ALA A 20 -4.79 -12.20 18.18
CA ALA A 20 -5.74 -11.25 17.63
C ALA A 20 -6.73 -12.08 16.80
N LEU A 21 -7.96 -12.20 17.28
CA LEU A 21 -9.03 -12.87 16.54
C LEU A 21 -9.23 -12.06 15.25
N ALA A 22 -8.82 -12.63 14.12
CA ALA A 22 -9.12 -12.06 12.82
C ALA A 22 -10.63 -11.75 12.77
N ILE A 23 -10.97 -10.53 12.40
CA ILE A 23 -12.38 -10.10 12.33
C ILE A 23 -13.06 -10.99 11.29
N GLN A 24 -13.93 -11.87 11.75
CA GLN A 24 -14.68 -12.75 10.87
C GLN A 24 -15.62 -11.90 10.00
N PRO A 25 -15.59 -12.09 8.67
CA PRO A 25 -16.48 -11.35 7.79
C PRO A 25 -17.94 -11.70 8.08
N SER A 26 -18.85 -10.74 7.89
CA SER A 26 -20.28 -11.00 7.97
C SER A 26 -20.71 -11.93 6.81
N ARG A 27 -21.86 -12.58 6.96
CA ARG A 27 -22.44 -13.38 5.86
C ARG A 27 -22.71 -12.52 4.63
N GLU A 28 -23.05 -11.28 4.84
CA GLU A 28 -23.34 -10.29 3.80
C GLU A 28 -22.04 -9.90 3.04
N ASP A 29 -20.95 -9.65 3.78
CA ASP A 29 -19.63 -9.41 3.19
C ASP A 29 -19.19 -10.61 2.33
N LEU A 30 -19.28 -11.83 2.86
CA LEU A 30 -18.89 -13.03 2.13
C LEU A 30 -19.70 -13.21 0.85
N ALA A 31 -21.02 -13.07 0.92
CA ALA A 31 -21.89 -13.21 -0.25
C ALA A 31 -21.55 -12.16 -1.33
N ARG A 32 -21.22 -10.93 -0.92
CA ARG A 32 -20.79 -9.87 -1.82
C ARG A 32 -19.45 -10.19 -2.46
N TRP A 33 -18.45 -10.55 -1.67
CA TRP A 33 -17.10 -10.87 -2.16
C TRP A 33 -17.10 -12.07 -3.11
N GLU A 34 -17.77 -13.16 -2.75
CA GLU A 34 -17.88 -14.35 -3.60
C GLU A 34 -18.60 -14.04 -4.92
N LYS A 35 -19.64 -13.22 -4.88
CA LYS A 35 -20.35 -12.78 -6.09
C LYS A 35 -19.43 -11.97 -7.01
N THR A 36 -18.64 -11.05 -6.47
CA THR A 36 -17.68 -10.26 -7.25
C THR A 36 -16.58 -11.16 -7.80
N ALA A 37 -15.98 -12.00 -6.96
CA ALA A 37 -14.94 -12.94 -7.36
C ALA A 37 -15.36 -13.87 -8.49
N ALA A 38 -16.63 -14.32 -8.51
CA ALA A 38 -17.17 -15.13 -9.60
C ALA A 38 -17.25 -14.40 -10.95
N GLY A 39 -17.18 -13.07 -10.95
CA GLY A 39 -17.15 -12.22 -12.14
C GLY A 39 -15.76 -11.80 -12.60
N VAL A 40 -14.72 -12.15 -11.84
CA VAL A 40 -13.32 -11.77 -12.10
C VAL A 40 -12.53 -12.97 -12.59
N THR A 41 -11.69 -12.75 -13.60
CA THR A 41 -10.68 -13.72 -14.05
C THR A 41 -9.31 -13.09 -13.93
N ILE A 42 -8.38 -13.77 -13.28
CA ILE A 42 -6.96 -13.39 -13.21
C ILE A 42 -6.18 -14.44 -13.98
N VAL A 43 -5.45 -14.02 -14.99
CA VAL A 43 -4.53 -14.87 -15.76
C VAL A 43 -3.13 -14.36 -15.52
N ARG A 44 -2.22 -15.23 -15.20
CA ARG A 44 -0.79 -14.86 -15.12
C ARG A 44 -0.08 -15.37 -16.35
N ASP A 45 0.69 -14.50 -16.97
CA ASP A 45 1.52 -14.86 -18.11
C ASP A 45 2.81 -15.60 -17.70
N ASP A 46 3.67 -15.90 -18.66
CA ASP A 46 4.93 -16.63 -18.45
C ASP A 46 5.93 -15.87 -17.55
N TRP A 47 5.72 -14.56 -17.33
CA TRP A 47 6.52 -13.71 -16.45
C TRP A 47 5.88 -13.50 -15.07
N GLY A 48 4.69 -14.09 -14.87
CA GLY A 48 3.91 -13.93 -13.65
C GLY A 48 3.08 -12.64 -13.59
N ILE A 49 3.08 -11.83 -14.66
CA ILE A 49 2.30 -10.60 -14.73
C ILE A 49 0.82 -10.93 -14.71
N ALA A 50 0.06 -10.27 -13.85
CA ALA A 50 -1.37 -10.49 -13.72
C ALA A 50 -2.17 -9.72 -14.78
N HIS A 51 -3.00 -10.42 -15.52
CA HIS A 51 -4.00 -9.88 -16.44
C HIS A 51 -5.38 -10.08 -15.83
N ILE A 52 -6.02 -8.98 -15.43
CA ILE A 52 -7.26 -8.97 -14.69
C ILE A 52 -8.41 -8.63 -15.64
N TYR A 53 -9.44 -9.47 -15.67
CA TYR A 53 -10.65 -9.28 -16.46
C TYR A 53 -11.87 -9.23 -15.53
N GLY A 54 -12.58 -8.11 -15.56
CA GLY A 54 -13.82 -7.87 -14.82
C GLY A 54 -15.00 -7.55 -15.74
N LYS A 55 -16.23 -7.66 -15.22
CA LYS A 55 -17.43 -7.18 -15.93
C LYS A 55 -17.55 -5.67 -15.81
N THR A 56 -17.20 -5.14 -14.63
CA THR A 56 -17.21 -3.71 -14.32
C THR A 56 -15.80 -3.24 -13.96
N ASP A 57 -15.59 -1.92 -13.95
CA ASP A 57 -14.34 -1.34 -13.47
C ASP A 57 -14.08 -1.72 -12.01
N ALA A 58 -15.14 -1.79 -11.19
CA ALA A 58 -15.05 -2.22 -9.81
C ALA A 58 -14.61 -3.71 -9.70
N ASP A 59 -15.09 -4.60 -10.56
CA ASP A 59 -14.62 -5.99 -10.59
C ASP A 59 -13.14 -6.07 -10.97
N ALA A 60 -12.69 -5.24 -11.91
CA ALA A 60 -11.27 -5.16 -12.29
C ALA A 60 -10.42 -4.64 -11.11
N VAL A 61 -10.89 -3.65 -10.36
CA VAL A 61 -10.23 -3.16 -9.14
C VAL A 61 -10.12 -4.27 -8.09
N PHE A 62 -11.23 -4.98 -7.82
CA PHE A 62 -11.23 -6.11 -6.87
C PHE A 62 -10.15 -7.14 -7.23
N GLY A 63 -10.09 -7.56 -8.50
CA GLY A 63 -9.08 -8.49 -8.98
C GLY A 63 -7.65 -7.95 -8.92
N THR A 64 -7.47 -6.66 -9.20
CA THR A 64 -6.16 -5.99 -9.17
C THR A 64 -5.54 -6.01 -7.78
N VAL A 65 -6.27 -5.63 -6.76
CA VAL A 65 -5.72 -5.61 -5.40
C VAL A 65 -5.58 -7.02 -4.80
N TYR A 66 -6.45 -7.95 -5.23
CA TYR A 66 -6.31 -9.36 -4.90
C TYR A 66 -5.01 -9.94 -5.47
N ALA A 67 -4.72 -9.70 -6.76
CA ALA A 67 -3.49 -10.16 -7.40
C ALA A 67 -2.24 -9.55 -6.77
N GLN A 68 -2.26 -8.26 -6.43
CA GLN A 68 -1.17 -7.61 -5.71
C GLN A 68 -0.95 -8.24 -4.33
N ALA A 69 -2.02 -8.57 -3.62
CA ALA A 69 -1.92 -9.23 -2.33
C ALA A 69 -1.38 -10.67 -2.43
N GLU A 70 -1.70 -11.40 -3.52
CA GLU A 70 -1.08 -12.70 -3.81
C GLU A 70 0.44 -12.58 -4.02
N ASP A 71 0.88 -11.51 -4.67
CA ASP A 71 2.30 -11.28 -4.97
C ASP A 71 3.08 -10.82 -3.74
N ASP A 72 2.58 -9.80 -3.01
CA ASP A 72 3.25 -9.26 -1.81
C ASP A 72 2.27 -8.52 -0.89
N PHE A 73 1.45 -9.25 -0.14
CA PHE A 73 0.54 -8.66 0.84
C PHE A 73 1.25 -7.79 1.88
N ASN A 74 2.44 -8.21 2.34
CA ASN A 74 3.19 -7.44 3.33
C ASN A 74 3.54 -6.05 2.84
N ARG A 75 3.87 -5.90 1.57
CA ARG A 75 4.17 -4.61 0.95
C ARG A 75 2.92 -3.76 0.81
N VAL A 76 1.81 -4.35 0.35
CA VAL A 76 0.50 -3.67 0.30
C VAL A 76 0.13 -3.15 1.68
N GLU A 77 0.17 -3.99 2.70
CA GLU A 77 -0.15 -3.60 4.08
C GLU A 77 0.79 -2.51 4.60
N THR A 78 2.11 -2.65 4.38
CA THR A 78 3.11 -1.68 4.85
C THR A 78 2.85 -0.28 4.27
N ASN A 79 2.50 -0.18 2.99
CA ASN A 79 2.20 1.09 2.37
C ASN A 79 1.00 1.78 3.05
N TYR A 80 -0.05 1.03 3.40
CA TYR A 80 -1.20 1.59 4.12
C TYR A 80 -0.89 1.88 5.59
N ILE A 81 -0.11 1.05 6.27
CA ILE A 81 0.37 1.33 7.64
C ILE A 81 1.15 2.65 7.65
N ASN A 82 2.08 2.82 6.71
CA ASN A 82 2.87 4.06 6.59
C ASN A 82 1.97 5.25 6.24
N ALA A 83 1.13 5.14 5.21
CA ALA A 83 0.24 6.22 4.78
C ALA A 83 -0.68 6.73 5.89
N MET A 84 -1.12 5.86 6.79
CA MET A 84 -1.96 6.22 7.93
C MET A 84 -1.15 6.65 9.18
N GLY A 85 0.19 6.70 9.13
CA GLY A 85 1.03 7.04 10.27
C GLY A 85 0.91 6.03 11.42
N ARG A 86 0.99 4.73 11.10
CA ARG A 86 0.86 3.62 12.05
C ARG A 86 2.06 2.66 12.00
N LEU A 87 3.17 3.09 11.38
CA LEU A 87 4.33 2.24 11.18
C LEU A 87 4.99 1.82 12.49
N ALA A 88 4.95 2.68 13.51
CA ALA A 88 5.45 2.36 14.85
C ALA A 88 4.69 1.20 15.53
N GLU A 89 3.43 0.94 15.17
CA GLU A 89 2.68 -0.22 15.66
C GLU A 89 3.29 -1.55 15.14
N ALA A 90 3.87 -1.54 13.94
CA ALA A 90 4.47 -2.70 13.30
C ALA A 90 5.99 -2.81 13.54
N GLU A 91 6.71 -1.68 13.61
CA GLU A 91 8.18 -1.62 13.56
C GLU A 91 8.84 -1.00 14.80
N GLY A 92 8.00 -0.52 15.74
CA GLY A 92 8.47 0.00 17.03
C GLY A 92 8.73 1.51 17.06
N GLU A 93 9.21 1.97 18.21
CA GLU A 93 9.33 3.37 18.59
C GLU A 93 10.17 4.22 17.63
N SER A 94 11.15 3.61 16.95
CA SER A 94 12.01 4.30 15.97
C SER A 94 11.25 4.94 14.81
N ARG A 95 9.98 4.52 14.57
CA ARG A 95 9.12 5.04 13.50
C ARG A 95 8.17 6.16 13.92
N ILE A 96 8.19 6.58 15.18
CA ILE A 96 7.24 7.59 15.70
C ILE A 96 7.27 8.90 14.91
N TRP A 97 8.45 9.37 14.53
CA TRP A 97 8.58 10.63 13.77
C TRP A 97 8.07 10.50 12.35
N GLN A 98 8.23 9.35 11.74
CA GLN A 98 7.64 9.04 10.44
C GLN A 98 6.10 9.01 10.53
N ASP A 99 5.55 8.39 11.56
CA ASP A 99 4.12 8.38 11.81
C ASP A 99 3.58 9.78 12.11
N LEU A 100 4.27 10.57 12.90
CA LEU A 100 3.90 11.96 13.16
C LEU A 100 3.86 12.77 11.87
N ARG A 101 4.88 12.62 11.02
CA ARG A 101 4.90 13.27 9.71
C ARG A 101 3.64 12.98 8.91
N MET A 102 3.25 11.72 8.79
CA MET A 102 2.03 11.35 8.07
C MET A 102 0.77 11.92 8.73
N LYS A 103 0.66 11.84 10.06
CA LYS A 103 -0.51 12.33 10.83
C LYS A 103 -0.70 13.85 10.80
N LEU A 104 0.31 14.62 10.40
CA LEU A 104 0.16 16.06 10.18
C LEU A 104 -0.70 16.37 8.93
N PHE A 105 -0.81 15.45 8.00
CA PHE A 105 -1.49 15.64 6.71
C PHE A 105 -2.69 14.71 6.54
N ILE A 106 -2.62 13.52 7.11
CA ILE A 106 -3.62 12.47 6.93
C ILE A 106 -4.50 12.36 8.19
N ASP A 107 -5.75 12.77 8.05
CA ASP A 107 -6.78 12.64 9.08
C ASP A 107 -7.81 11.59 8.66
N PRO A 108 -7.88 10.43 9.31
CA PRO A 108 -8.87 9.39 9.00
C PRO A 108 -10.33 9.88 9.08
N ALA A 109 -10.65 10.83 9.97
CA ALA A 109 -12.01 11.36 10.08
C ALA A 109 -12.40 12.17 8.83
N GLU A 110 -11.48 13.01 8.33
CA GLU A 110 -11.70 13.77 7.10
C GLU A 110 -11.74 12.85 5.88
N LEU A 111 -10.88 11.82 5.80
CA LEU A 111 -10.91 10.85 4.70
C LEU A 111 -12.22 10.06 4.66
N LYS A 112 -12.78 9.66 5.80
CA LYS A 112 -14.11 9.03 5.88
C LYS A 112 -15.21 9.95 5.37
N LYS A 113 -15.14 11.23 5.69
CA LYS A 113 -16.07 12.25 5.19
C LYS A 113 -15.92 12.44 3.67
N GLN A 114 -14.68 12.51 3.17
CA GLN A 114 -14.40 12.62 1.73
C GLN A 114 -14.90 11.39 0.97
N TYR A 115 -14.67 10.18 1.50
CA TYR A 115 -15.25 8.96 0.95
C TYR A 115 -16.78 9.06 0.86
N GLY A 116 -17.46 9.47 1.94
CA GLY A 116 -18.91 9.62 1.96
C GLY A 116 -19.43 10.69 1.00
N ALA A 117 -18.64 11.70 0.69
CA ALA A 117 -18.96 12.77 -0.27
C ALA A 117 -18.54 12.46 -1.72
N SER A 118 -17.80 11.39 -1.94
CA SER A 118 -17.32 10.99 -3.27
C SER A 118 -18.48 10.57 -4.17
N PRO A 119 -18.38 10.78 -5.49
CA PRO A 119 -19.39 10.29 -6.42
C PRO A 119 -19.52 8.76 -6.39
N GLY A 120 -20.70 8.24 -6.66
CA GLY A 120 -21.03 6.82 -6.51
C GLY A 120 -20.09 5.87 -7.27
N TRP A 121 -19.64 6.26 -8.47
CA TRP A 121 -18.69 5.47 -9.22
C TRP A 121 -17.34 5.31 -8.48
N LEU A 122 -16.83 6.37 -7.85
CA LEU A 122 -15.59 6.33 -7.10
C LEU A 122 -15.74 5.54 -5.79
N GLN A 123 -16.90 5.70 -5.10
CA GLN A 123 -17.21 4.85 -3.94
C GLN A 123 -17.25 3.37 -4.31
N SER A 124 -17.78 3.03 -5.49
CA SER A 124 -17.78 1.62 -5.97
C SER A 124 -16.37 1.07 -6.16
N LEU A 125 -15.45 1.86 -6.72
CA LEU A 125 -14.03 1.44 -6.86
C LEU A 125 -13.35 1.28 -5.50
N MET A 126 -13.55 2.22 -4.58
CA MET A 126 -12.99 2.14 -3.22
C MET A 126 -13.57 0.97 -2.40
N ASN A 127 -14.85 0.66 -2.59
CA ASN A 127 -15.47 -0.53 -1.99
C ASN A 127 -14.83 -1.80 -2.55
N ALA A 128 -14.66 -1.90 -3.87
CA ALA A 128 -14.03 -3.04 -4.52
C ALA A 128 -12.57 -3.23 -4.07
N PHE A 129 -11.82 -2.14 -3.89
CA PHE A 129 -10.49 -2.16 -3.30
C PHE A 129 -10.49 -2.82 -1.90
N ALA A 130 -11.33 -2.34 -0.99
CA ALA A 130 -11.40 -2.90 0.35
C ALA A 130 -11.87 -4.37 0.34
N ASP A 131 -12.88 -4.67 -0.47
CA ASP A 131 -13.44 -6.02 -0.61
C ASP A 131 -12.41 -7.00 -1.18
N GLY A 132 -11.61 -6.61 -2.16
CA GLY A 132 -10.57 -7.47 -2.76
C GLY A 132 -9.47 -7.84 -1.76
N LEU A 133 -8.96 -6.88 -0.99
CA LEU A 133 -7.95 -7.15 0.05
C LEU A 133 -8.53 -7.99 1.21
N ASN A 134 -9.74 -7.68 1.65
CA ASN A 134 -10.39 -8.45 2.71
C ASN A 134 -10.73 -9.88 2.26
N PHE A 135 -11.12 -10.06 1.00
CA PHE A 135 -11.37 -11.38 0.44
C PHE A 135 -10.09 -12.19 0.32
N TYR A 136 -8.97 -11.55 -0.05
CA TYR A 136 -7.66 -12.20 -0.03
C TYR A 136 -7.34 -12.72 1.37
N LEU A 137 -7.45 -11.91 2.41
CA LEU A 137 -7.20 -12.32 3.79
C LEU A 137 -8.14 -13.44 4.24
N TYR A 138 -9.40 -13.42 3.82
CA TYR A 138 -10.35 -14.50 4.10
C TYR A 138 -9.95 -15.81 3.43
N LYS A 139 -9.43 -15.77 2.20
CA LYS A 139 -9.02 -16.96 1.44
C LYS A 139 -7.66 -17.51 1.88
N HIS A 140 -6.85 -16.71 2.56
CA HIS A 140 -5.49 -17.05 2.99
C HIS A 140 -5.34 -16.88 4.51
N PRO A 141 -5.95 -17.78 5.32
CA PRO A 141 -5.98 -17.66 6.79
C PRO A 141 -4.60 -17.80 7.46
N ASP A 142 -3.61 -18.27 6.74
CA ASP A 142 -2.19 -18.35 7.13
C ASP A 142 -1.44 -17.03 6.93
N VAL A 143 -2.01 -16.08 6.22
CA VAL A 143 -1.50 -14.72 6.13
C VAL A 143 -1.94 -13.93 7.36
N HIS A 144 -0.96 -13.41 8.11
CA HIS A 144 -1.21 -12.67 9.34
C HIS A 144 -0.86 -11.19 9.17
N PRO A 145 -1.88 -10.31 9.03
CA PRO A 145 -1.65 -8.88 8.99
C PRO A 145 -0.93 -8.40 10.25
N ARG A 146 0.04 -7.49 10.09
CA ARG A 146 0.80 -6.93 11.21
C ARG A 146 -0.02 -5.93 12.03
N VAL A 147 -0.89 -5.15 11.35
CA VAL A 147 -1.65 -4.04 11.95
C VAL A 147 -3.08 -3.96 11.38
N ILE A 148 -3.27 -4.14 10.07
CA ILE A 148 -4.55 -3.90 9.39
C ILE A 148 -5.33 -5.21 9.27
N GLN A 149 -6.16 -5.49 10.26
CA GLN A 149 -6.99 -6.70 10.29
C GLN A 149 -8.17 -6.64 9.30
N ARG A 150 -8.58 -5.44 8.87
CA ARG A 150 -9.64 -5.20 7.91
C ARG A 150 -9.37 -3.89 7.18
N PHE A 151 -9.40 -3.94 5.86
CA PHE A 151 -9.35 -2.75 5.01
C PHE A 151 -10.74 -2.12 4.91
N GLU A 152 -10.78 -0.78 4.97
CA GLU A 152 -11.99 0.02 4.80
C GLU A 152 -11.87 0.85 3.50
N PRO A 153 -12.99 1.12 2.79
CA PRO A 153 -12.94 1.82 1.49
C PRO A 153 -12.22 3.18 1.52
N TRP A 154 -12.42 3.96 2.59
CA TRP A 154 -11.78 5.28 2.76
C TRP A 154 -10.25 5.21 2.84
N MET A 155 -9.68 4.05 3.20
CA MET A 155 -8.23 3.88 3.30
C MET A 155 -7.53 4.11 1.95
N ALA A 156 -8.20 3.85 0.83
CA ALA A 156 -7.69 4.15 -0.49
C ALA A 156 -7.32 5.64 -0.69
N LEU A 157 -8.00 6.55 0.05
CA LEU A 157 -7.73 7.98 0.01
C LEU A 157 -6.52 8.39 0.87
N SER A 158 -6.02 7.53 1.76
CA SER A 158 -4.83 7.83 2.56
C SER A 158 -3.54 7.66 1.78
N PHE A 159 -3.58 6.97 0.65
CA PHE A 159 -2.40 6.59 -0.09
C PHE A 159 -1.74 7.83 -0.71
N THR A 160 -0.48 8.04 -0.37
CA THR A 160 0.39 9.05 -0.98
C THR A 160 1.41 8.36 -1.85
N GLU A 161 1.61 8.85 -3.05
CA GLU A 161 2.61 8.31 -3.95
C GLU A 161 3.84 9.20 -3.91
N GLY A 162 4.87 8.73 -3.20
CA GLY A 162 6.06 9.52 -2.89
C GLY A 162 7.01 9.82 -4.05
N SER A 163 6.77 9.31 -5.26
CA SER A 163 7.78 9.38 -6.33
C SER A 163 7.81 10.70 -7.11
N ILE A 164 6.69 11.36 -7.28
CA ILE A 164 6.60 12.57 -8.13
C ILE A 164 6.40 13.83 -7.32
N GLY A 165 5.57 13.81 -6.36
CA GLY A 165 5.22 14.95 -5.54
C GLY A 165 5.78 14.85 -4.15
N GLY A 166 5.98 13.68 -3.63
CA GLY A 166 6.58 13.32 -2.36
C GLY A 166 6.48 14.35 -1.24
N ASP A 167 5.43 15.16 -1.24
CA ASP A 167 5.40 16.37 -0.46
C ASP A 167 5.41 16.09 1.04
N ILE A 168 4.72 15.02 1.44
CA ILE A 168 4.72 14.59 2.84
C ILE A 168 6.08 13.95 3.17
N GLU A 169 6.60 13.11 2.33
CA GLU A 169 7.86 12.39 2.52
C GLU A 169 9.09 13.32 2.51
N ARG A 170 8.97 14.51 1.92
CA ARG A 170 10.02 15.55 1.95
C ARG A 170 10.14 16.29 3.28
N VAL A 171 9.15 16.20 4.16
CA VAL A 171 9.25 16.81 5.50
C VAL A 171 10.34 16.09 6.28
N ASN A 172 11.38 16.83 6.68
CA ASN A 172 12.55 16.28 7.35
C ASN A 172 12.22 15.79 8.76
N LEU A 173 12.47 14.51 9.02
CA LEU A 173 12.14 13.86 10.31
C LEU A 173 12.97 14.44 11.47
N GLY A 174 14.24 14.79 11.25
CA GLY A 174 15.08 15.40 12.26
C GLY A 174 14.58 16.79 12.68
N GLN A 175 14.06 17.56 11.73
CA GLN A 175 13.44 18.86 12.04
C GLN A 175 12.13 18.68 12.82
N LEU A 176 11.32 17.69 12.48
CA LEU A 176 10.12 17.34 13.26
C LEU A 176 10.49 16.92 14.69
N GLU A 177 11.48 16.08 14.85
CA GLU A 177 11.97 15.64 16.15
C GLU A 177 12.51 16.84 16.96
N ALA A 178 13.29 17.71 16.34
CA ALA A 178 13.80 18.92 17.01
C ALA A 178 12.68 19.86 17.46
N PHE A 179 11.65 20.03 16.64
CA PHE A 179 10.52 20.92 16.92
C PHE A 179 9.59 20.36 18.01
N TYR A 180 9.15 19.11 17.87
CA TYR A 180 8.18 18.50 18.78
C TYR A 180 8.82 17.81 20.00
N GLY A 181 10.07 17.39 19.90
CA GLY A 181 10.81 16.69 20.96
C GLY A 181 11.34 17.59 22.07
N ASN A 182 11.03 18.91 22.08
CA ASN A 182 11.54 19.89 23.05
C ASN A 182 13.07 19.91 23.18
N ARG A 183 13.78 19.52 22.14
CA ARG A 183 15.23 19.62 22.10
C ARG A 183 15.61 21.06 21.73
N GLY A 184 16.41 21.72 22.57
CA GLY A 184 16.84 23.10 22.36
C GLY A 184 17.66 23.27 21.05
N PRO A 185 17.98 24.53 20.66
CA PRO A 185 18.64 24.88 19.37
C PRO A 185 19.92 24.10 19.05
N ALA A 186 20.67 23.66 20.06
CA ALA A 186 21.89 22.85 19.87
C ALA A 186 21.59 21.42 19.34
N ALA A 187 20.42 20.89 19.66
CA ALA A 187 20.01 19.57 19.15
C ALA A 187 19.46 19.65 17.71
N SER A 188 18.93 20.80 17.30
CA SER A 188 18.54 21.05 15.93
C SER A 188 19.75 20.99 14.98
N ALA A 189 20.88 21.61 15.38
CA ALA A 189 22.12 21.56 14.58
C ALA A 189 22.73 20.15 14.49
N LEU A 190 22.56 19.32 15.54
CA LEU A 190 22.98 17.92 15.52
C LEU A 190 22.01 17.05 14.69
N ALA A 191 20.71 17.37 14.69
CA ALA A 191 19.71 16.68 13.85
C ALA A 191 19.92 17.00 12.36
N ASP A 192 20.30 18.24 12.02
CA ASP A 192 20.69 18.63 10.65
C ASP A 192 21.96 17.91 10.19
N ALA A 193 22.92 17.69 11.11
CA ALA A 193 24.12 16.91 10.84
C ALA A 193 23.85 15.40 10.77
N ALA A 194 22.91 14.89 11.55
CA ALA A 194 22.49 13.48 11.53
C ALA A 194 21.55 13.16 10.35
N ALA A 195 20.78 14.14 9.87
CA ALA A 195 19.98 13.99 8.65
C ALA A 195 20.83 13.85 7.38
N VAL A 196 22.13 14.20 7.46
CA VAL A 196 23.14 13.92 6.41
C VAL A 196 23.66 12.48 6.47
N ALA A 197 23.41 11.78 7.58
CA ALA A 197 23.77 10.37 7.81
C ALA A 197 22.52 9.47 7.79
N GLU A 198 21.64 9.62 6.79
CA GLU A 198 20.74 8.54 6.41
C GLU A 198 21.61 7.31 6.07
N PRO A 199 21.20 6.07 6.48
CA PRO A 199 21.94 4.90 6.06
C PRO A 199 22.07 4.97 4.55
N GLU A 200 23.24 4.64 4.04
CA GLU A 200 23.66 4.61 2.65
C GLU A 200 22.69 3.73 1.83
N TYR A 201 21.48 4.27 1.63
CA TYR A 201 20.58 3.81 0.60
C TYR A 201 21.25 4.25 -0.67
N GLU A 202 21.62 3.30 -1.55
CA GLU A 202 22.08 3.68 -2.88
C GLU A 202 21.10 4.72 -3.41
N PRO A 203 21.56 5.93 -3.78
CA PRO A 203 20.66 6.99 -4.20
C PRO A 203 19.80 6.42 -5.34
N GLU A 204 18.50 6.35 -5.10
CA GLU A 204 17.58 5.88 -6.13
C GLU A 204 17.85 6.70 -7.40
N PRO A 205 17.91 6.06 -8.57
CA PRO A 205 18.16 6.76 -9.81
C PRO A 205 17.14 7.90 -9.92
N SER A 206 17.62 9.14 -9.97
CA SER A 206 16.75 10.29 -10.11
C SER A 206 16.43 10.52 -11.58
N GLY A 207 15.18 10.83 -11.87
CA GLY A 207 14.72 11.13 -13.22
C GLY A 207 13.88 10.00 -13.84
N SER A 208 13.53 10.19 -15.10
CA SER A 208 12.74 9.21 -15.88
C SER A 208 13.04 9.43 -17.35
N ASN A 209 12.99 8.36 -18.15
CA ASN A 209 13.11 8.44 -19.59
C ASN A 209 11.76 8.08 -20.24
N GLY A 210 11.46 8.77 -21.34
CA GLY A 210 10.34 8.43 -22.20
C GLY A 210 10.69 8.69 -23.65
N ALA A 211 10.19 7.86 -24.54
CA ALA A 211 10.33 8.04 -25.97
C ALA A 211 9.03 7.67 -26.67
N ALA A 212 8.53 8.55 -27.52
CA ALA A 212 7.38 8.29 -28.38
C ALA A 212 7.81 8.33 -29.84
N ILE A 213 7.48 7.29 -30.59
CA ILE A 213 7.76 7.19 -32.03
C ILE A 213 6.43 7.23 -32.79
N ALA A 214 6.29 8.24 -33.66
CA ALA A 214 5.09 8.41 -34.46
C ALA A 214 4.89 7.24 -35.43
N PRO A 215 3.65 6.91 -35.82
CA PRO A 215 3.33 5.84 -36.77
C PRO A 215 4.07 5.96 -38.10
N SER A 216 4.32 7.18 -38.58
CA SER A 216 5.07 7.42 -39.81
C SER A 216 6.53 6.92 -39.78
N ASN A 217 7.08 6.72 -38.58
CA ASN A 217 8.47 6.30 -38.38
C ASN A 217 8.60 4.83 -37.95
N THR A 218 7.54 4.05 -38.05
CA THR A 218 7.52 2.62 -37.73
C THR A 218 7.10 1.78 -38.92
N ALA A 219 7.69 0.60 -39.06
CA ALA A 219 7.40 -0.30 -40.19
C ALA A 219 5.93 -0.78 -40.20
N GLY A 220 5.32 -0.94 -39.03
CA GLY A 220 3.93 -1.38 -38.90
C GLY A 220 2.90 -0.23 -38.85
N HIS A 221 3.32 1.02 -39.04
CA HIS A 221 2.48 2.21 -38.92
C HIS A 221 1.69 2.30 -37.62
N HIS A 222 2.26 1.81 -36.50
CA HIS A 222 1.75 1.95 -35.14
C HIS A 222 2.65 2.86 -34.33
N ALA A 223 2.07 3.62 -33.41
CA ALA A 223 2.84 4.37 -32.43
C ALA A 223 3.59 3.40 -31.50
N LEU A 224 4.81 3.76 -31.12
CA LEU A 224 5.56 3.07 -30.06
C LEU A 224 5.80 4.05 -28.91
N LEU A 225 5.61 3.57 -27.70
CA LEU A 225 5.84 4.33 -26.48
C LEU A 225 6.75 3.54 -25.54
N LEU A 226 7.86 4.15 -25.15
CA LEU A 226 8.69 3.70 -24.03
C LEU A 226 8.42 4.60 -22.83
N ILE A 227 8.08 3.99 -21.70
CA ILE A 227 7.96 4.65 -20.40
C ILE A 227 8.97 3.95 -19.47
N ASN A 228 9.94 4.72 -18.97
CA ASN A 228 11.00 4.19 -18.10
C ASN A 228 11.16 5.12 -16.86
N PRO A 229 10.29 4.98 -15.84
CA PRO A 229 10.46 5.69 -14.59
C PRO A 229 11.64 5.11 -13.82
N HIS A 230 12.52 5.97 -13.31
CA HIS A 230 13.59 5.56 -12.42
C HIS A 230 13.07 5.61 -10.98
N THR A 231 12.57 4.49 -10.51
CA THR A 231 12.05 4.31 -9.16
C THR A 231 12.78 3.15 -8.49
N SER A 232 12.59 2.97 -7.18
CA SER A 232 13.15 1.82 -6.50
C SER A 232 12.66 0.51 -7.12
N PHE A 233 13.52 -0.50 -7.10
CA PHE A 233 13.27 -1.77 -7.78
C PHE A 233 11.98 -2.47 -7.30
N PHE A 234 11.62 -2.30 -6.04
CA PHE A 234 10.45 -2.95 -5.44
C PHE A 234 9.24 -2.02 -5.26
N PHE A 235 9.26 -0.85 -5.89
CA PHE A 235 8.27 0.19 -5.65
C PHE A 235 6.92 -0.12 -6.28
N ARG A 236 6.92 -0.77 -7.45
CA ARG A 236 5.72 -1.04 -8.25
C ARG A 236 5.62 -2.47 -8.70
N SER A 237 4.39 -2.89 -8.98
CA SER A 237 4.08 -4.10 -9.71
C SER A 237 3.56 -3.77 -11.11
N GLU A 238 3.67 -4.71 -12.03
CA GLU A 238 3.19 -4.59 -13.40
C GLU A 238 1.95 -5.47 -13.58
N LEU A 239 0.91 -4.94 -14.21
CA LEU A 239 -0.33 -5.67 -14.47
C LEU A 239 -1.17 -5.07 -15.60
N GLN A 240 -2.19 -5.81 -16.05
CA GLN A 240 -3.23 -5.32 -16.96
C GLN A 240 -4.59 -5.36 -16.29
N MET A 241 -5.36 -4.30 -16.47
CA MET A 241 -6.75 -4.18 -16.03
C MET A 241 -7.67 -4.09 -17.25
N VAL A 242 -8.67 -4.96 -17.31
CA VAL A 242 -9.67 -4.97 -18.39
C VAL A 242 -11.06 -5.06 -17.80
N SER A 243 -11.99 -4.24 -18.26
CA SER A 243 -13.42 -4.36 -17.94
C SER A 243 -14.29 -4.31 -19.20
N GLN A 244 -15.53 -4.80 -19.08
CA GLN A 244 -16.52 -4.67 -20.14
C GLN A 244 -17.11 -3.25 -20.24
N GLU A 245 -16.83 -2.37 -19.28
CA GLU A 245 -17.19 -0.96 -19.30
C GLU A 245 -16.24 -0.11 -20.16
N GLY A 246 -15.16 -0.71 -20.67
CA GLY A 246 -14.24 -0.08 -21.62
C GLY A 246 -12.83 0.18 -21.07
N LEU A 247 -12.57 -0.16 -19.81
CA LEU A 247 -11.21 -0.13 -19.27
C LEU A 247 -10.37 -1.20 -19.99
N ASN A 248 -9.21 -0.82 -20.51
CA ASN A 248 -8.15 -1.71 -20.94
C ASN A 248 -6.85 -0.94 -20.80
N ALA A 249 -6.12 -1.18 -19.74
CA ALA A 249 -4.87 -0.50 -19.45
C ALA A 249 -3.83 -1.49 -18.96
N TYR A 250 -2.58 -1.31 -19.41
CA TYR A 250 -1.43 -2.10 -19.00
C TYR A 250 -0.34 -1.17 -18.48
N GLY A 251 0.32 -1.54 -17.40
CA GLY A 251 1.42 -0.77 -16.86
C GLY A 251 1.69 -1.01 -15.38
N ALA A 252 2.34 -0.03 -14.76
CA ALA A 252 2.81 -0.10 -13.40
C ALA A 252 1.79 0.48 -12.41
N VAL A 253 1.64 -0.19 -11.29
CA VAL A 253 0.82 0.20 -10.14
C VAL A 253 1.68 0.18 -8.89
N THR A 254 1.60 1.22 -8.08
CA THR A 254 2.24 1.21 -6.77
C THR A 254 1.50 0.24 -5.85
N TRP A 255 2.24 -0.58 -5.10
CA TRP A 255 1.66 -1.64 -4.25
C TRP A 255 0.58 -1.10 -3.32
N GLY A 256 -0.63 -1.61 -3.48
CA GLY A 256 -1.82 -1.21 -2.75
C GLY A 256 -2.71 -0.19 -3.47
N GLN A 257 -2.24 0.47 -4.51
CA GLN A 257 -3.12 1.27 -5.37
C GLN A 257 -3.98 0.37 -6.27
N PHE A 258 -5.14 0.87 -6.66
CA PHE A 258 -6.13 0.11 -7.43
C PHE A 258 -6.30 0.59 -8.88
N PHE A 259 -5.35 1.39 -9.38
CA PHE A 259 -5.33 1.86 -10.76
C PHE A 259 -3.89 1.89 -11.29
N ILE A 260 -3.75 1.76 -12.60
CA ILE A 260 -2.46 1.88 -13.27
C ILE A 260 -2.02 3.33 -13.23
N TYR A 261 -0.89 3.56 -12.59
CA TYR A 261 -0.34 4.90 -12.38
C TYR A 261 0.48 5.37 -13.57
N GLN A 262 1.26 4.48 -14.15
CA GLN A 262 2.02 4.72 -15.38
C GLN A 262 1.82 3.55 -16.32
N GLY A 263 1.31 3.83 -17.49
CA GLY A 263 0.98 2.76 -18.42
C GLY A 263 0.45 3.28 -19.73
N PHE A 264 -0.17 2.38 -20.44
CA PHE A 264 -0.74 2.67 -21.76
C PHE A 264 -1.93 1.76 -22.07
N ASN A 265 -2.68 2.14 -23.07
CA ASN A 265 -3.68 1.34 -23.71
C ASN A 265 -3.50 1.39 -25.24
N ASP A 266 -4.53 0.96 -26.00
CA ASP A 266 -4.51 0.99 -27.46
C ASP A 266 -4.62 2.40 -28.05
N ARG A 267 -4.77 3.46 -27.23
CA ARG A 267 -5.03 4.85 -27.67
C ARG A 267 -4.11 5.89 -27.06
N ALA A 268 -3.65 5.67 -25.83
CA ALA A 268 -2.90 6.67 -25.06
C ALA A 268 -1.89 6.02 -24.12
N GLY A 269 -0.91 6.81 -23.71
CA GLY A 269 0.07 6.47 -22.68
C GLY A 269 0.70 7.71 -22.08
#